data_3ae8e37bbe08f968b57ae2c1bc0682b4
#
_entry.id   3ae8e37bbe08f968b57ae2c1bc0682b4
#
_cell.length_a   1.000
_cell.length_b   1.000
_cell.length_c   1.000
_cell.angle_alpha   90.00
_cell.angle_beta   90.00
_cell.angle_gamma   90.00
#
_symmetry.space_group_name_H-M   'P 1'
#
loop_
_entity.id
_entity.type
_entity.pdbx_description
1 polymer ?
#
loop_
_entity_poly.entity_id
_entity_poly.type
_entity_poly.pdbx_seq_one_letter_code
_entity_poly.pdbx_strand_id
1 'polypeptide(L)'
;VLEADTQRDRPEGCEPAEPAHIRMTVGTPEAAKPGRYAAVNGAAPKRAAALAGSFPAVVFDPGHLSLVKGAPEGRRKFLDAALCQLYPGYLASYRRYVRVLQQKNALLRHSATGQERPYAEKRTLLEVLNTELAAQGEALQQRRREYLKLLAPRACANYAELSHGAERMSIRYAAQFAPGGLADLLRQRQEEELRAGQSLCGIHREDLELLLDDQPARVYASQGQQR
;
A
#
# COMPACT_ATOMS: atom_id res chain seq x y z
N VAL A 1 -1.77 -23.70 -14.99
CA VAL A 1 -2.47 -22.63 -15.69
C VAL A 1 -3.80 -22.43 -15.02
N LEU A 2 -4.18 -21.18 -14.76
CA LEU A 2 -5.51 -20.80 -14.27
C LEU A 2 -6.14 -19.88 -15.32
N GLU A 3 -7.42 -20.07 -15.58
CA GLU A 3 -8.17 -19.27 -16.54
C GLU A 3 -9.47 -18.77 -15.86
N ALA A 4 -9.87 -17.56 -16.16
CA ALA A 4 -11.10 -16.97 -15.67
C ALA A 4 -11.66 -15.97 -16.69
N ASP A 5 -12.97 -16.02 -16.86
CA ASP A 5 -13.72 -14.98 -17.56
C ASP A 5 -14.27 -14.00 -16.54
N THR A 6 -14.12 -12.72 -16.81
CA THR A 6 -14.55 -11.67 -15.90
C THR A 6 -15.37 -10.63 -16.64
N GLN A 7 -16.42 -10.16 -15.98
CA GLN A 7 -17.22 -9.04 -16.45
C GLN A 7 -17.25 -7.98 -15.34
N ARG A 8 -17.03 -6.73 -15.69
CA ARG A 8 -17.18 -5.62 -14.73
C ARG A 8 -18.61 -5.13 -14.75
N ASP A 9 -19.25 -5.13 -13.60
CA ASP A 9 -20.45 -4.35 -13.40
C ASP A 9 -20.12 -2.86 -13.47
N ARG A 10 -20.90 -2.12 -14.22
CA ARG A 10 -20.84 -0.66 -14.30
C ARG A 10 -22.08 -0.08 -13.61
N PRO A 11 -22.01 1.18 -13.14
CA PRO A 11 -23.19 1.86 -12.60
C PRO A 11 -24.34 1.83 -13.59
N GLU A 12 -25.58 1.84 -13.08
CA GLU A 12 -26.79 1.91 -13.88
C GLU A 12 -26.72 3.06 -14.92
N GLY A 13 -27.06 2.76 -16.17
CA GLY A 13 -27.03 3.70 -17.27
C GLY A 13 -25.73 3.68 -18.11
N CYS A 14 -24.74 2.88 -17.77
CA CYS A 14 -23.56 2.66 -18.60
C CYS A 14 -23.67 1.34 -19.38
N GLU A 15 -23.14 1.30 -20.62
CA GLU A 15 -23.02 0.05 -21.36
C GLU A 15 -22.20 -0.98 -20.54
N PRO A 16 -22.60 -2.28 -20.57
CA PRO A 16 -21.85 -3.33 -19.87
C PRO A 16 -20.40 -3.36 -20.37
N ALA A 17 -19.46 -3.59 -19.47
CA ALA A 17 -18.08 -3.79 -19.86
C ALA A 17 -17.97 -5.11 -20.63
N GLU A 18 -17.16 -5.13 -21.71
CA GLU A 18 -16.86 -6.38 -22.40
C GLU A 18 -16.21 -7.39 -21.44
N PRO A 19 -16.62 -8.67 -21.52
CA PRO A 19 -15.99 -9.71 -20.72
C PRO A 19 -14.51 -9.82 -21.06
N ALA A 20 -13.66 -9.99 -20.06
CA ALA A 20 -12.25 -10.20 -20.25
C ALA A 20 -11.86 -11.63 -19.89
N HIS A 21 -11.21 -12.31 -20.84
CA HIS A 21 -10.61 -13.62 -20.61
C HIS A 21 -9.21 -13.45 -20.03
N ILE A 22 -8.98 -13.97 -18.83
CA ILE A 22 -7.70 -13.89 -18.12
C ILE A 22 -7.10 -15.28 -18.01
N ARG A 23 -5.88 -15.44 -18.52
CA ARG A 23 -5.07 -16.65 -18.36
C ARG A 23 -3.87 -16.35 -17.48
N MET A 24 -3.72 -17.05 -16.35
CA MET A 24 -2.56 -16.95 -15.48
C MET A 24 -1.72 -18.23 -15.56
N THR A 25 -0.42 -18.07 -15.74
CA THR A 25 0.55 -19.17 -15.75
C THR A 25 1.55 -18.96 -14.61
N VAL A 26 1.76 -20.02 -13.84
CA VAL A 26 2.79 -20.07 -12.77
C VAL A 26 3.86 -21.05 -13.23
N GLY A 27 5.08 -20.55 -13.39
CA GLY A 27 6.26 -21.38 -13.67
C GLY A 27 7.04 -21.62 -12.38
N THR A 28 7.42 -22.88 -12.13
CA THR A 28 8.34 -23.25 -11.06
C THR A 28 9.74 -22.68 -11.30
N PRO A 29 10.66 -22.67 -10.33
CA PRO A 29 12.05 -22.22 -10.53
C PRO A 29 12.78 -22.96 -11.66
N GLU A 30 12.43 -24.24 -11.90
CA GLU A 30 13.03 -25.10 -12.91
C GLU A 30 12.40 -24.94 -14.30
N ALA A 31 11.28 -24.20 -14.39
CA ALA A 31 10.60 -24.00 -15.68
C ALA A 31 11.42 -23.08 -16.59
N ALA A 32 11.27 -23.27 -17.92
CA ALA A 32 11.90 -22.39 -18.92
C ALA A 32 11.56 -20.89 -18.72
N LYS A 33 10.41 -20.59 -18.12
CA LYS A 33 9.99 -19.24 -17.75
C LYS A 33 9.50 -19.26 -16.30
N PRO A 34 10.40 -19.18 -15.30
CA PRO A 34 10.00 -19.14 -13.89
C PRO A 34 9.26 -17.85 -13.56
N GLY A 35 8.27 -17.95 -12.66
CA GLY A 35 7.52 -16.81 -12.16
C GLY A 35 6.03 -16.84 -12.52
N ARG A 36 5.36 -15.71 -12.31
CA ARG A 36 3.92 -15.57 -12.55
C ARG A 36 3.68 -14.65 -13.73
N TYR A 37 2.98 -15.17 -14.73
CA TYR A 37 2.65 -14.45 -15.96
C TYR A 37 1.14 -14.45 -16.16
N ALA A 38 0.63 -13.41 -16.80
CA ALA A 38 -0.78 -13.30 -17.11
C ALA A 38 -0.97 -12.70 -18.51
N ALA A 39 -2.00 -13.17 -19.19
CA ALA A 39 -2.50 -12.66 -20.46
C ALA A 39 -3.95 -12.27 -20.30
N VAL A 40 -4.36 -11.19 -20.96
CA VAL A 40 -5.75 -10.73 -21.02
C VAL A 40 -6.15 -10.75 -22.48
N ASN A 41 -7.29 -11.37 -22.81
CA ASN A 41 -7.86 -11.47 -24.15
C ASN A 41 -6.86 -11.97 -25.21
N GLY A 42 -6.06 -12.99 -24.86
CA GLY A 42 -5.08 -13.56 -25.77
C GLY A 42 -3.83 -12.72 -26.05
N ALA A 43 -3.69 -11.55 -25.41
CA ALA A 43 -2.49 -10.72 -25.55
C ALA A 43 -1.22 -11.45 -25.05
N ALA A 44 -0.04 -10.98 -25.48
CA ALA A 44 1.23 -11.56 -25.04
C ALA A 44 1.35 -11.55 -23.50
N PRO A 45 1.77 -12.68 -22.88
CA PRO A 45 1.85 -12.79 -21.44
C PRO A 45 2.82 -11.77 -20.84
N LYS A 46 2.36 -11.03 -19.81
CA LYS A 46 3.15 -10.10 -19.01
C LYS A 46 3.31 -10.64 -17.58
N ARG A 47 4.17 -10.04 -16.77
CA ARG A 47 4.23 -10.35 -15.34
C ARG A 47 2.84 -10.19 -14.70
N ALA A 48 2.44 -11.07 -13.77
CA ALA A 48 1.10 -11.10 -13.16
C ALA A 48 0.66 -9.75 -12.56
N ALA A 49 1.61 -8.91 -12.16
CA ALA A 49 1.33 -7.54 -11.71
C ALA A 49 0.67 -6.64 -12.78
N ALA A 50 0.69 -7.02 -14.07
CA ALA A 50 -0.04 -6.32 -15.13
C ALA A 50 -1.56 -6.54 -15.06
N LEU A 51 -2.03 -7.53 -14.28
CA LEU A 51 -3.44 -7.74 -13.96
C LEU A 51 -4.01 -6.76 -12.93
N ALA A 52 -3.16 -5.96 -12.29
CA ALA A 52 -3.64 -5.01 -11.29
C ALA A 52 -4.73 -4.11 -11.91
N GLY A 53 -5.93 -4.17 -11.33
CA GLY A 53 -7.10 -3.46 -11.82
C GLY A 53 -7.91 -4.17 -12.93
N SER A 54 -7.42 -5.26 -13.52
CA SER A 54 -8.19 -6.06 -14.50
C SER A 54 -9.07 -7.12 -13.83
N PHE A 55 -8.64 -7.61 -12.67
CA PHE A 55 -9.36 -8.63 -11.90
C PHE A 55 -9.32 -8.24 -10.41
N PRO A 56 -10.23 -7.36 -9.93
CA PRO A 56 -10.36 -7.09 -8.53
C PRO A 56 -10.83 -8.34 -7.78
N ALA A 57 -10.08 -8.75 -6.78
CA ALA A 57 -10.41 -9.91 -5.97
C ALA A 57 -10.19 -9.60 -4.48
N VAL A 58 -11.08 -10.12 -3.64
CA VAL A 58 -10.93 -10.11 -2.18
C VAL A 58 -10.62 -11.52 -1.73
N VAL A 59 -9.53 -11.68 -1.02
CA VAL A 59 -9.14 -12.95 -0.41
C VAL A 59 -9.32 -12.83 1.09
N PHE A 60 -10.02 -13.77 1.70
CA PHE A 60 -10.04 -13.95 3.13
C PHE A 60 -9.16 -15.15 3.50
N ASP A 61 -8.23 -14.93 4.38
CA ASP A 61 -7.26 -15.92 4.87
C ASP A 61 -7.15 -15.78 6.39
N PRO A 62 -7.06 -16.88 7.16
CA PRO A 62 -6.87 -16.81 8.62
C PRO A 62 -5.70 -15.92 9.06
N GLY A 63 -4.67 -15.78 8.23
CA GLY A 63 -3.56 -14.85 8.44
C GLY A 63 -3.97 -13.38 8.48
N HIS A 64 -5.12 -13.02 7.90
CA HIS A 64 -5.65 -11.65 7.94
C HIS A 64 -6.10 -11.23 9.35
N LEU A 65 -6.28 -12.15 10.29
CA LEU A 65 -6.46 -11.80 11.72
C LEU A 65 -5.26 -11.01 12.26
N SER A 66 -4.08 -11.19 11.67
CA SER A 66 -2.89 -10.40 11.97
C SER A 66 -3.01 -8.93 11.58
N LEU A 67 -3.99 -8.52 10.76
CA LEU A 67 -4.23 -7.11 10.43
C LEU A 67 -4.58 -6.30 11.68
N VAL A 68 -5.29 -6.91 12.64
CA VAL A 68 -5.64 -6.25 13.90
C VAL A 68 -4.45 -6.22 14.86
N LYS A 69 -3.86 -7.38 15.16
CA LYS A 69 -2.78 -7.52 16.17
C LYS A 69 -1.37 -7.29 15.64
N GLY A 70 -1.16 -7.50 14.37
CA GLY A 70 0.16 -7.47 13.74
C GLY A 70 0.74 -6.06 13.60
N ALA A 71 1.94 -6.03 13.02
CA ALA A 71 2.67 -4.79 12.77
C ALA A 71 1.97 -3.91 11.71
N PRO A 72 2.20 -2.60 11.74
CA PRO A 72 1.67 -1.64 10.77
C PRO A 72 1.95 -2.01 9.29
N GLU A 73 3.03 -2.72 9.04
CA GLU A 73 3.40 -3.17 7.68
C GLU A 73 2.31 -4.03 7.04
N GLY A 74 1.70 -4.96 7.80
CA GLY A 74 0.59 -5.80 7.30
C GLY A 74 -0.61 -4.97 6.87
N ARG A 75 -1.01 -4.00 7.68
CA ARG A 75 -2.12 -3.08 7.38
C ARG A 75 -1.83 -2.19 6.17
N ARG A 76 -0.61 -1.67 6.03
CA ARG A 76 -0.20 -0.93 4.83
C ARG A 76 -0.24 -1.80 3.58
N LYS A 77 0.28 -3.03 3.64
CA LYS A 77 0.25 -3.98 2.51
C LYS A 77 -1.19 -4.29 2.08
N PHE A 78 -2.09 -4.51 3.02
CA PHE A 78 -3.51 -4.72 2.74
C PHE A 78 -4.12 -3.51 2.02
N LEU A 79 -3.92 -2.31 2.55
CA LEU A 79 -4.41 -1.07 1.97
C LEU A 79 -3.86 -0.84 0.55
N ASP A 80 -2.54 -0.98 0.38
CA ASP A 80 -1.89 -0.76 -0.91
C ASP A 80 -2.29 -1.84 -1.94
N ALA A 81 -2.54 -3.08 -1.52
CA ALA A 81 -3.05 -4.13 -2.40
C ALA A 81 -4.45 -3.81 -2.93
N ALA A 82 -5.35 -3.33 -2.08
CA ALA A 82 -6.68 -2.88 -2.48
C ALA A 82 -6.59 -1.69 -3.46
N LEU A 83 -5.77 -0.69 -3.14
CA LEU A 83 -5.59 0.50 -3.99
C LEU A 83 -4.97 0.19 -5.34
N CYS A 84 -4.04 -0.78 -5.41
CA CYS A 84 -3.49 -1.27 -6.68
C CYS A 84 -4.55 -1.89 -7.59
N GLN A 85 -5.61 -2.46 -7.02
CA GLN A 85 -6.70 -3.06 -7.80
C GLN A 85 -7.73 -2.02 -8.24
N LEU A 86 -7.96 -0.99 -7.43
CA LEU A 86 -9.03 -0.02 -7.64
C LEU A 86 -8.61 1.18 -8.49
N TYR A 87 -7.37 1.64 -8.35
CA TYR A 87 -6.93 2.89 -8.98
C TYR A 87 -5.86 2.64 -10.05
N PRO A 88 -6.17 2.92 -11.33
CA PRO A 88 -5.17 2.90 -12.40
C PRO A 88 -3.98 3.80 -12.04
N GLY A 89 -2.77 3.29 -12.26
CA GLY A 89 -1.54 4.05 -11.99
C GLY A 89 -1.03 3.97 -10.54
N TYR A 90 -1.85 3.58 -9.55
CA TYR A 90 -1.39 3.47 -8.15
C TYR A 90 -0.17 2.56 -8.01
N LEU A 91 -0.20 1.38 -8.63
CA LEU A 91 0.92 0.44 -8.60
C LEU A 91 2.20 1.04 -9.18
N ALA A 92 2.10 1.84 -10.25
CA ALA A 92 3.26 2.50 -10.86
C ALA A 92 3.88 3.53 -9.91
N SER A 93 3.06 4.40 -9.32
CA SER A 93 3.48 5.40 -8.32
C SER A 93 4.05 4.74 -7.07
N TYR A 94 3.42 3.66 -6.58
CA TYR A 94 3.90 2.91 -5.43
C TYR A 94 5.28 2.27 -5.68
N ARG A 95 5.48 1.65 -6.84
CA ARG A 95 6.79 1.10 -7.24
C ARG A 95 7.86 2.18 -7.35
N ARG A 96 7.50 3.34 -7.89
CA ARG A 96 8.41 4.48 -7.99
C ARG A 96 8.80 4.99 -6.60
N TYR A 97 7.81 5.18 -5.73
CA TYR A 97 8.04 5.55 -4.33
C TYR A 97 8.99 4.58 -3.61
N VAL A 98 8.72 3.27 -3.70
CA VAL A 98 9.56 2.25 -3.05
C VAL A 98 10.99 2.26 -3.59
N ARG A 99 11.17 2.43 -4.90
CA ARG A 99 12.49 2.53 -5.52
C ARG A 99 13.27 3.75 -5.02
N VAL A 100 12.64 4.91 -4.99
CA VAL A 100 13.25 6.15 -4.50
C VAL A 100 13.60 6.01 -3.00
N LEU A 101 12.70 5.43 -2.21
CA LEU A 101 12.97 5.15 -0.80
C LEU A 101 14.17 4.21 -0.60
N GLN A 102 14.31 3.17 -1.42
CA GLN A 102 15.46 2.26 -1.38
C GLN A 102 16.76 3.00 -1.72
N GLN A 103 16.77 3.85 -2.76
CA GLN A 103 17.92 4.67 -3.13
C GLN A 103 18.29 5.66 -2.00
N LYS A 104 17.30 6.34 -1.42
CA LYS A 104 17.50 7.22 -0.28
C LYS A 104 18.12 6.48 0.91
N ASN A 105 17.54 5.33 1.29
CA ASN A 105 18.08 4.53 2.39
C ASN A 105 19.49 3.98 2.11
N ALA A 106 19.81 3.64 0.86
CA ALA A 106 21.16 3.27 0.48
C ALA A 106 22.14 4.46 0.67
N LEU A 107 21.76 5.64 0.20
CA LEU A 107 22.55 6.86 0.36
C LEU A 107 22.76 7.23 1.85
N LEU A 108 21.73 7.09 2.68
CA LEU A 108 21.79 7.35 4.12
C LEU A 108 22.72 6.37 4.85
N ARG A 109 22.66 5.07 4.52
CA ARG A 109 23.49 4.02 5.14
C ARG A 109 24.98 4.18 4.85
N HIS A 110 25.38 4.56 3.64
CA HIS A 110 26.78 4.76 3.28
C HIS A 110 27.46 5.86 4.10
N SER A 111 26.69 6.68 4.83
CA SER A 111 27.23 7.64 5.78
C SER A 111 27.77 7.02 7.07
N ALA A 112 27.18 5.91 7.47
CA ALA A 112 27.55 5.21 8.70
C ALA A 112 28.77 4.28 8.52
N THR A 113 29.19 3.99 7.27
CA THR A 113 30.24 2.99 6.95
C THR A 113 31.58 3.58 6.50
N GLY A 114 31.76 4.91 6.56
CA GLY A 114 33.04 5.54 6.30
C GLY A 114 33.46 5.64 4.82
N GLN A 115 32.66 5.21 3.86
CA GLN A 115 32.84 5.50 2.43
C GLN A 115 32.17 6.83 2.09
N GLU A 116 32.77 7.92 2.53
CA GLU A 116 32.13 9.23 2.47
C GLU A 116 32.22 9.87 1.10
N ARG A 117 31.06 10.08 0.47
CA ARG A 117 30.93 11.16 -0.51
C ARG A 117 31.02 12.50 0.23
N PRO A 118 31.55 13.56 -0.40
CA PRO A 118 31.52 14.89 0.18
C PRO A 118 30.12 15.25 0.68
N TYR A 119 30.02 15.82 1.87
CA TYR A 119 28.73 16.15 2.51
C TYR A 119 27.81 16.99 1.61
N ALA A 120 28.38 17.96 0.87
CA ALA A 120 27.64 18.79 -0.07
C ALA A 120 26.99 17.99 -1.21
N GLU A 121 27.72 17.06 -1.82
CA GLU A 121 27.22 16.18 -2.89
C GLU A 121 26.08 15.29 -2.36
N LYS A 122 26.26 14.73 -1.18
CA LYS A 122 25.27 13.89 -0.54
C LYS A 122 23.99 14.65 -0.24
N ARG A 123 24.10 15.87 0.27
CA ARG A 123 22.96 16.74 0.53
C ARG A 123 22.17 17.03 -0.73
N THR A 124 22.85 17.37 -1.83
CA THR A 124 22.22 17.62 -3.13
C THR A 124 21.46 16.38 -3.64
N LEU A 125 22.06 15.19 -3.54
CA LEU A 125 21.40 13.94 -3.92
C LEU A 125 20.18 13.64 -3.04
N LEU A 126 20.26 13.90 -1.74
CA LEU A 126 19.11 13.74 -0.83
C LEU A 126 17.98 14.72 -1.18
N GLU A 127 18.27 15.95 -1.56
CA GLU A 127 17.26 16.93 -1.97
C GLU A 127 16.49 16.46 -3.23
N VAL A 128 17.20 15.91 -4.22
CA VAL A 128 16.58 15.32 -5.42
C VAL A 128 15.70 14.13 -5.06
N LEU A 129 16.21 13.20 -4.25
CA LEU A 129 15.44 12.02 -3.82
C LEU A 129 14.24 12.41 -2.95
N ASN A 130 14.39 13.39 -2.08
CA ASN A 130 13.30 13.90 -1.24
C ASN A 130 12.19 14.57 -2.06
N THR A 131 12.54 15.33 -3.10
CA THR A 131 11.56 15.93 -4.01
C THR A 131 10.69 14.87 -4.69
N GLU A 132 11.33 13.84 -5.24
CA GLU A 132 10.61 12.73 -5.88
C GLU A 132 9.80 11.92 -4.86
N LEU A 133 10.38 11.63 -3.68
CA LEU A 133 9.71 10.89 -2.62
C LEU A 133 8.47 11.64 -2.12
N ALA A 134 8.56 12.98 -1.99
CA ALA A 134 7.43 13.82 -1.62
C ALA A 134 6.31 13.77 -2.66
N ALA A 135 6.63 13.97 -3.93
CA ALA A 135 5.64 13.96 -5.01
C ALA A 135 4.86 12.62 -5.07
N GLN A 136 5.57 11.49 -5.02
CA GLN A 136 4.92 10.18 -5.04
C GLN A 136 4.20 9.89 -3.71
N GLY A 137 4.79 10.25 -2.58
CA GLY A 137 4.20 10.03 -1.25
C GLY A 137 2.90 10.78 -1.03
N GLU A 138 2.83 12.04 -1.45
CA GLU A 138 1.61 12.86 -1.40
C GLU A 138 0.47 12.25 -2.23
N ALA A 139 0.77 11.90 -3.48
CA ALA A 139 -0.22 11.28 -4.36
C ALA A 139 -0.77 9.97 -3.79
N LEU A 140 0.10 9.12 -3.22
CA LEU A 140 -0.28 7.85 -2.61
C LEU A 140 -1.07 8.05 -1.31
N GLN A 141 -0.66 9.00 -0.45
CA GLN A 141 -1.40 9.33 0.77
C GLN A 141 -2.79 9.85 0.44
N GLN A 142 -2.93 10.70 -0.56
CA GLN A 142 -4.23 11.21 -1.01
C GLN A 142 -5.18 10.06 -1.38
N ARG A 143 -4.71 9.07 -2.17
CA ARG A 143 -5.50 7.90 -2.52
C ARG A 143 -5.87 7.03 -1.31
N ARG A 144 -4.96 6.85 -0.36
CA ARG A 144 -5.26 6.15 0.90
C ARG A 144 -6.37 6.85 1.69
N ARG A 145 -6.32 8.18 1.81
CA ARG A 145 -7.34 8.97 2.50
C ARG A 145 -8.70 8.89 1.80
N GLU A 146 -8.73 9.01 0.47
CA GLU A 146 -9.96 8.90 -0.33
C GLU A 146 -10.61 7.53 -0.15
N TYR A 147 -9.83 6.48 -0.26
CA TYR A 147 -10.33 5.11 -0.08
C TYR A 147 -10.86 4.86 1.32
N LEU A 148 -10.17 5.33 2.35
CA LEU A 148 -10.61 5.16 3.73
C LEU A 148 -11.89 5.92 4.06
N LYS A 149 -12.15 7.05 3.42
CA LYS A 149 -13.45 7.75 3.54
C LYS A 149 -14.62 6.88 3.06
N LEU A 150 -14.38 5.99 2.10
CA LEU A 150 -15.39 5.07 1.58
C LEU A 150 -15.43 3.75 2.35
N LEU A 151 -14.28 3.22 2.73
CA LEU A 151 -14.15 1.93 3.43
C LEU A 151 -14.61 2.00 4.88
N ALA A 152 -14.16 3.00 5.63
CA ALA A 152 -14.38 3.06 7.08
C ALA A 152 -15.86 3.03 7.48
N PRO A 153 -16.77 3.84 6.88
CA PRO A 153 -18.19 3.78 7.24
C PRO A 153 -18.81 2.40 7.01
N ARG A 154 -18.46 1.75 5.88
CA ARG A 154 -18.98 0.43 5.53
C ARG A 154 -18.46 -0.66 6.47
N ALA A 155 -17.17 -0.65 6.76
CA ALA A 155 -16.58 -1.60 7.69
C ALA A 155 -17.15 -1.44 9.10
N CYS A 156 -17.36 -0.21 9.57
CA CYS A 156 -17.96 0.07 10.87
C CYS A 156 -19.43 -0.37 10.93
N ALA A 157 -20.21 -0.16 9.86
CA ALA A 157 -21.59 -0.63 9.80
C ALA A 157 -21.67 -2.16 9.85
N ASN A 158 -20.88 -2.86 9.03
CA ASN A 158 -20.82 -4.32 9.05
C ASN A 158 -20.41 -4.87 10.42
N TYR A 159 -19.43 -4.21 11.07
CA TYR A 159 -19.03 -4.62 12.43
C TYR A 159 -20.13 -4.41 13.44
N ALA A 160 -20.87 -3.30 13.37
CA ALA A 160 -22.01 -3.05 14.27
C ALA A 160 -23.11 -4.11 14.13
N GLU A 161 -23.38 -4.58 12.91
CA GLU A 161 -24.31 -5.69 12.67
C GLU A 161 -23.80 -7.00 13.29
N LEU A 162 -22.52 -7.33 13.09
CA LEU A 162 -21.89 -8.55 13.61
C LEU A 162 -21.80 -8.56 15.14
N SER A 163 -21.54 -7.41 15.76
CA SER A 163 -21.45 -7.25 17.21
C SER A 163 -22.81 -7.01 17.88
N HIS A 164 -23.90 -6.96 17.10
CA HIS A 164 -25.23 -6.57 17.57
C HIS A 164 -25.23 -5.22 18.30
N GLY A 165 -24.36 -4.30 17.89
CA GLY A 165 -24.21 -2.98 18.49
C GLY A 165 -23.56 -2.96 19.87
N ALA A 166 -22.94 -4.07 20.30
CA ALA A 166 -22.31 -4.16 21.62
C ALA A 166 -21.08 -3.25 21.77
N GLU A 167 -20.42 -2.92 20.66
CA GLU A 167 -19.20 -2.11 20.63
C GLU A 167 -19.16 -1.24 19.38
N ARG A 168 -18.50 -0.10 19.47
CA ARG A 168 -18.31 0.82 18.36
C ARG A 168 -16.93 0.67 17.74
N MET A 169 -16.85 0.17 16.51
CA MET A 169 -15.62 0.19 15.75
C MET A 169 -15.38 1.55 15.10
N SER A 170 -14.15 1.99 15.08
CA SER A 170 -13.69 3.11 14.27
C SER A 170 -12.35 2.82 13.61
N ILE A 171 -12.10 3.47 12.47
CA ILE A 171 -10.87 3.33 11.68
C ILE A 171 -10.25 4.71 11.53
N ARG A 172 -9.00 4.86 11.96
CA ARG A 172 -8.24 6.10 11.89
C ARG A 172 -6.97 5.93 11.06
N TYR A 173 -6.72 6.86 10.15
CA TYR A 173 -5.46 6.91 9.43
C TYR A 173 -4.45 7.74 10.22
N ALA A 174 -3.45 7.08 10.79
CA ALA A 174 -2.36 7.71 11.54
C ALA A 174 -1.30 8.23 10.56
N ALA A 175 -1.57 9.39 9.98
CA ALA A 175 -0.70 10.06 9.04
C ALA A 175 0.44 10.78 9.77
N GLN A 176 1.65 10.77 9.18
CA GLN A 176 2.79 11.54 9.69
C GLN A 176 2.77 13.02 9.30
N PHE A 177 2.06 13.35 8.22
CA PHE A 177 2.04 14.70 7.67
C PHE A 177 0.64 15.06 7.16
N ALA A 178 0.33 16.36 7.17
CA ALA A 178 -0.86 16.88 6.52
C ALA A 178 -0.70 16.82 4.99
N PRO A 179 -1.80 16.83 4.21
CA PRO A 179 -1.72 16.93 2.76
C PRO A 179 -0.83 18.10 2.33
N GLY A 180 0.11 17.85 1.42
CA GLY A 180 1.10 18.84 0.97
C GLY A 180 2.30 19.05 1.90
N GLY A 181 2.37 18.36 3.04
CA GLY A 181 3.39 18.60 4.07
C GLY A 181 4.60 17.68 4.04
N LEU A 182 4.65 16.69 3.14
CA LEU A 182 5.75 15.71 3.15
C LEU A 182 7.11 16.32 2.78
N ALA A 183 7.14 17.24 1.81
CA ALA A 183 8.37 17.89 1.41
C ALA A 183 9.02 18.68 2.55
N ASP A 184 8.22 19.42 3.31
CA ASP A 184 8.69 20.16 4.47
C ASP A 184 9.14 19.25 5.61
N LEU A 185 8.39 18.19 5.89
CA LEU A 185 8.76 17.20 6.89
C LEU A 185 10.10 16.52 6.55
N LEU A 186 10.30 16.14 5.29
CA LEU A 186 11.57 15.55 4.83
C LEU A 186 12.75 16.51 4.98
N ARG A 187 12.54 17.81 4.71
CA ARG A 187 13.56 18.85 4.89
C ARG A 187 13.89 19.04 6.38
N GLN A 188 12.87 19.12 7.23
CA GLN A 188 13.05 19.28 8.68
C GLN A 188 13.78 18.11 9.33
N ARG A 189 13.53 16.88 8.86
CA ARG A 189 14.09 15.66 9.43
C ARG A 189 15.40 15.20 8.78
N GLN A 190 15.92 15.91 7.77
CA GLN A 190 17.06 15.48 6.97
C GLN A 190 18.31 15.17 7.82
N GLU A 191 18.65 16.02 8.79
CA GLU A 191 19.80 15.81 9.67
C GLU A 191 19.62 14.63 10.62
N GLU A 192 18.38 14.38 11.05
CA GLU A 192 18.05 13.22 11.87
C GLU A 192 18.15 11.93 11.06
N GLU A 193 17.67 11.93 9.81
CA GLU A 193 17.78 10.79 8.88
C GLU A 193 19.24 10.47 8.53
N LEU A 194 20.07 11.49 8.35
CA LEU A 194 21.51 11.34 8.13
C LEU A 194 22.19 10.63 9.31
N ARG A 195 21.84 11.01 10.54
CA ARG A 195 22.35 10.36 11.75
C ARG A 195 21.81 8.95 11.95
N ALA A 196 20.53 8.75 11.66
CA ALA A 196 19.84 7.45 11.80
C ALA A 196 20.22 6.44 10.70
N GLY A 197 20.81 6.88 9.58
CA GLY A 197 21.15 6.03 8.44
C GLY A 197 19.93 5.46 7.69
N GLN A 198 18.75 6.02 7.89
CA GLN A 198 17.50 5.56 7.27
C GLN A 198 16.47 6.67 7.18
N SER A 199 15.51 6.51 6.27
CA SER A 199 14.37 7.41 6.17
C SER A 199 13.43 7.24 7.35
N LEU A 200 13.05 8.34 7.98
CA LEU A 200 12.17 8.42 9.14
C LEU A 200 10.78 8.95 8.79
N CYS A 201 10.62 9.50 7.60
CA CYS A 201 9.40 10.19 7.17
C CYS A 201 8.84 9.62 5.87
N GLY A 202 7.51 9.57 5.77
CA GLY A 202 6.78 9.19 4.57
C GLY A 202 5.72 8.14 4.81
N ILE A 203 4.98 7.81 3.76
CA ILE A 203 3.84 6.88 3.82
C ILE A 203 4.19 5.46 4.30
N HIS A 204 5.46 5.08 4.24
CA HIS A 204 5.96 3.80 4.76
C HIS A 204 6.06 3.76 6.30
N ARG A 205 5.86 4.90 6.97
CA ARG A 205 5.84 5.05 8.43
C ARG A 205 4.44 5.29 8.98
N GLU A 206 3.45 5.52 8.13
CA GLU A 206 2.07 5.73 8.52
C GLU A 206 1.36 4.42 8.88
N ASP A 207 0.21 4.50 9.53
CA ASP A 207 -0.56 3.33 9.94
C ASP A 207 -2.07 3.50 9.73
N LEU A 208 -2.77 2.39 9.73
CA LEU A 208 -4.21 2.28 9.82
C LEU A 208 -4.55 1.73 11.20
N GLU A 209 -5.12 2.56 12.06
CA GLU A 209 -5.49 2.18 13.40
C GLU A 209 -6.95 1.72 13.46
N LEU A 210 -7.17 0.56 14.01
CA LEU A 210 -8.48 0.00 14.31
C LEU A 210 -8.76 0.20 15.80
N LEU A 211 -9.89 0.80 16.11
CA LEU A 211 -10.29 1.13 17.47
C LEU A 211 -11.64 0.47 17.78
N LEU A 212 -11.81 -0.02 19.01
CA LEU A 212 -13.08 -0.46 19.59
C LEU A 212 -13.34 0.39 20.83
N ASP A 213 -14.49 1.07 20.88
CA ASP A 213 -14.84 2.02 21.93
C ASP A 213 -13.71 3.01 22.22
N ASP A 214 -13.11 3.56 21.15
CA ASP A 214 -11.97 4.47 21.15
C ASP A 214 -10.66 3.89 21.73
N GLN A 215 -10.60 2.58 22.01
CA GLN A 215 -9.40 1.88 22.45
C GLN A 215 -8.75 1.08 21.31
N PRO A 216 -7.41 1.02 21.23
CA PRO A 216 -6.74 0.28 20.17
C PRO A 216 -7.12 -1.20 20.16
N ALA A 217 -7.80 -1.65 19.11
CA ALA A 217 -8.25 -3.04 18.96
C ALA A 217 -7.08 -4.05 19.08
N ARG A 218 -5.88 -3.64 18.69
CA ARG A 218 -4.66 -4.44 18.84
C ARG A 218 -4.41 -4.93 20.26
N VAL A 219 -4.76 -4.12 21.26
CA VAL A 219 -4.48 -4.40 22.67
C VAL A 219 -5.69 -5.03 23.36
N TYR A 220 -6.87 -4.53 23.06
CA TYR A 220 -8.08 -4.80 23.84
C TYR A 220 -9.04 -5.80 23.18
N ALA A 221 -8.97 -5.99 21.87
CA ALA A 221 -9.88 -6.90 21.18
C ALA A 221 -9.63 -8.37 21.54
N SER A 222 -10.70 -9.08 21.89
CA SER A 222 -10.68 -10.53 22.06
C SER A 222 -10.46 -11.23 20.71
N GLN A 223 -10.19 -12.55 20.72
CA GLN A 223 -10.04 -13.32 19.48
C GLN A 223 -11.30 -13.31 18.61
N GLY A 224 -12.50 -13.28 19.24
CA GLY A 224 -13.78 -13.22 18.54
C GLY A 224 -13.99 -11.87 17.83
N GLN A 225 -13.61 -10.78 18.47
CA GLN A 225 -13.74 -9.41 17.93
C GLN A 225 -12.75 -9.11 16.77
N GLN A 226 -11.75 -9.96 16.58
CA GLN A 226 -10.74 -9.80 15.51
C GLN A 226 -11.08 -10.56 14.23
N ARG A 227 -12.10 -11.43 14.26
CA ARG A 227 -12.61 -12.20 13.12
C ARG A 227 -13.65 -11.40 12.35
#